data_594775355cc6a4c3ad12afc0dba386d9
#
_entry.id   594775355cc6a4c3ad12afc0dba386d9
#
_cell.length_a   1.000
_cell.length_b   1.000
_cell.length_c   1.000
_cell.angle_alpha   90.00
_cell.angle_beta   90.00
_cell.angle_gamma   90.00
#
_symmetry.space_group_name_H-M   'P 1'
#
loop_
_entity.id
_entity.type
_entity.pdbx_description
1 polymer ?
#
loop_
_entity_poly.entity_id
_entity_poly.type
_entity_poly.pdbx_seq_one_letter_code
_entity_poly.pdbx_strand_id
1 'polypeptide(L)'
;MDTREQGRTAQLELIIGARMRTRRRQMGLSQSDLAERLGVSFQQVQKYERGANRVAASTLLAAAQALRTSIGWLVGEETSGREDDEDVFRALARPGALEVLQAFNAIPDPRTRTALLALAREMAAGA
;
A
#
# COMPACT_ATOMS: atom_id res chain seq x y z
N MET A 1 -17.89 -4.47 -21.09
CA MET A 1 -17.13 -3.51 -20.27
C MET A 1 -15.85 -3.13 -21.00
N ASP A 2 -15.55 -1.84 -21.05
CA ASP A 2 -14.35 -1.33 -21.71
C ASP A 2 -13.09 -1.82 -20.99
N THR A 3 -12.06 -2.14 -21.74
CA THR A 3 -10.76 -2.59 -21.22
C THR A 3 -10.16 -1.55 -20.24
N ARG A 4 -10.37 -0.26 -20.51
CA ARG A 4 -9.91 0.83 -19.62
C ARG A 4 -10.60 0.79 -18.25
N GLU A 5 -11.90 0.51 -18.23
CA GLU A 5 -12.66 0.41 -16.99
C GLU A 5 -12.22 -0.79 -16.17
N GLN A 6 -11.97 -1.92 -16.83
CA GLN A 6 -11.44 -3.12 -16.17
C GLN A 6 -10.08 -2.85 -15.56
N GLY A 7 -9.19 -2.16 -16.29
CA GLY A 7 -7.86 -1.79 -15.80
C GLY A 7 -7.92 -0.86 -14.59
N ARG A 8 -8.81 0.14 -14.61
CA ARG A 8 -9.00 1.07 -13.49
C ARG A 8 -9.54 0.37 -12.26
N THR A 9 -10.50 -0.55 -12.45
CA THR A 9 -11.09 -1.31 -11.35
C THR A 9 -10.05 -2.21 -10.70
N ALA A 10 -9.26 -2.93 -11.50
CA ALA A 10 -8.19 -3.78 -10.98
C ALA A 10 -7.13 -2.97 -10.24
N GLN A 11 -6.77 -1.80 -10.76
CA GLN A 11 -5.82 -0.91 -10.13
C GLN A 11 -6.35 -0.37 -8.80
N LEU A 12 -7.62 0.00 -8.75
CA LEU A 12 -8.26 0.48 -7.53
C LEU A 12 -8.29 -0.62 -6.45
N GLU A 13 -8.59 -1.84 -6.83
CA GLU A 13 -8.58 -2.97 -5.89
C GLU A 13 -7.20 -3.21 -5.31
N LEU A 14 -6.14 -3.07 -6.11
CA LEU A 14 -4.76 -3.17 -5.64
C LEU A 14 -4.42 -2.04 -4.65
N ILE A 15 -4.85 -0.82 -4.93
CA ILE A 15 -4.64 0.34 -4.04
C ILE A 15 -5.33 0.10 -2.71
N ILE A 16 -6.60 -0.28 -2.73
CA ILE A 16 -7.37 -0.55 -1.52
C ILE A 16 -6.71 -1.65 -0.70
N GLY A 17 -6.34 -2.75 -1.35
CA GLY A 17 -5.71 -3.87 -0.67
C GLY A 17 -4.38 -3.51 -0.02
N ALA A 18 -3.53 -2.79 -0.73
CA ALA A 18 -2.23 -2.35 -0.22
C ALA A 18 -2.40 -1.39 0.97
N ARG A 19 -3.35 -0.47 0.90
CA ARG A 19 -3.60 0.49 1.98
C ARG A 19 -4.23 -0.18 3.20
N MET A 20 -5.16 -1.12 3.00
CA MET A 20 -5.68 -1.96 4.08
C MET A 20 -4.55 -2.66 4.83
N ARG A 21 -3.67 -3.31 4.10
CA ARG A 21 -2.54 -4.05 4.67
C ARG A 21 -1.60 -3.14 5.44
N THR A 22 -1.24 -2.00 4.86
CA THR A 22 -0.35 -1.02 5.47
C THR A 22 -0.93 -0.51 6.79
N ARG A 23 -2.18 -0.09 6.76
CA ARG A 23 -2.83 0.45 7.96
C ARG A 23 -3.02 -0.61 9.04
N ARG A 24 -3.40 -1.83 8.63
CA ARG A 24 -3.53 -2.96 9.55
C ARG A 24 -2.22 -3.20 10.30
N ARG A 25 -1.10 -3.23 9.56
CA ARG A 25 0.23 -3.44 10.16
C ARG A 25 0.63 -2.30 11.07
N GLN A 26 0.35 -1.06 10.69
CA GLN A 26 0.61 0.11 11.54
C GLN A 26 -0.13 0.02 12.87
N MET A 27 -1.31 -0.58 12.88
CA MET A 27 -2.12 -0.76 14.09
C MET A 27 -1.76 -2.03 14.86
N GLY A 28 -0.84 -2.84 14.37
CA GLY A 28 -0.46 -4.08 15.03
C GLY A 28 -1.51 -5.19 14.94
N LEU A 29 -2.42 -5.11 13.97
CA LEU A 29 -3.47 -6.10 13.78
C LEU A 29 -3.01 -7.22 12.85
N SER A 30 -3.40 -8.46 13.17
CA SER A 30 -3.26 -9.58 12.25
C SER A 30 -4.37 -9.56 11.21
N GLN A 31 -4.22 -10.35 10.15
CA GLN A 31 -5.30 -10.53 9.17
C GLN A 31 -6.54 -11.14 9.82
N SER A 32 -6.35 -12.05 10.78
CA SER A 32 -7.46 -12.64 11.54
C SER A 32 -8.18 -11.60 12.39
N ASP A 33 -7.45 -10.70 13.02
CA ASP A 33 -8.04 -9.61 13.80
C ASP A 33 -8.92 -8.72 12.93
N LEU A 34 -8.42 -8.35 11.76
CA LEU A 34 -9.18 -7.53 10.81
C LEU A 34 -10.40 -8.28 10.30
N ALA A 35 -10.25 -9.56 9.96
CA ALA A 35 -11.37 -10.41 9.50
C ALA A 35 -12.51 -10.43 10.52
N GLU A 36 -12.18 -10.58 11.79
CA GLU A 36 -13.16 -10.55 12.87
C GLU A 36 -13.90 -9.22 12.92
N ARG A 37 -13.19 -8.11 12.81
CA ARG A 37 -13.78 -6.77 12.82
C ARG A 37 -14.66 -6.50 11.62
N LEU A 38 -14.31 -7.07 10.47
CA LEU A 38 -15.08 -6.90 9.23
C LEU A 38 -16.24 -7.89 9.10
N GLY A 39 -16.28 -8.94 9.93
CA GLY A 39 -17.27 -9.98 9.81
C GLY A 39 -17.09 -10.86 8.58
N VAL A 40 -15.84 -11.04 8.13
CA VAL A 40 -15.49 -11.86 6.96
C VAL A 40 -14.47 -12.92 7.37
N SER A 41 -14.17 -13.85 6.46
CA SER A 41 -13.17 -14.88 6.73
C SER A 41 -11.75 -14.32 6.61
N PHE A 42 -10.81 -14.98 7.25
CA PHE A 42 -9.38 -14.70 7.12
C PHE A 42 -8.92 -14.75 5.64
N GLN A 43 -9.38 -15.77 4.92
CA GLN A 43 -9.06 -15.91 3.49
C GLN A 43 -9.60 -14.74 2.68
N GLN A 44 -10.74 -14.20 3.06
CA GLN A 44 -11.31 -13.03 2.38
C GLN A 44 -10.43 -11.79 2.59
N VAL A 45 -9.92 -11.58 3.80
CA VAL A 45 -8.98 -10.48 4.07
C VAL A 45 -7.70 -10.65 3.23
N GLN A 46 -7.18 -11.87 3.14
CA GLN A 46 -6.01 -12.14 2.28
C GLN A 46 -6.28 -11.73 0.84
N LYS A 47 -7.45 -12.06 0.31
CA LYS A 47 -7.84 -11.71 -1.05
C LYS A 47 -7.98 -10.20 -1.23
N TYR A 48 -8.59 -9.51 -0.27
CA TYR A 48 -8.68 -8.04 -0.31
C TYR A 48 -7.29 -7.40 -0.34
N GLU A 49 -6.40 -7.84 0.53
CA GLU A 49 -5.06 -7.25 0.65
C GLU A 49 -4.18 -7.50 -0.58
N ARG A 50 -4.46 -8.55 -1.34
CA ARG A 50 -3.78 -8.84 -2.60
C ARG A 50 -4.44 -8.18 -3.81
N GLY A 51 -5.58 -7.51 -3.62
CA GLY A 51 -6.33 -6.93 -4.73
C GLY A 51 -7.02 -7.97 -5.62
N ALA A 52 -7.23 -9.19 -5.09
CA ALA A 52 -7.81 -10.29 -5.86
C ALA A 52 -9.34 -10.22 -5.93
N ASN A 53 -9.97 -9.56 -4.97
CA ASN A 53 -11.42 -9.44 -4.89
C ASN A 53 -11.83 -7.99 -4.66
N ARG A 54 -13.01 -7.65 -5.16
CA ARG A 54 -13.64 -6.36 -4.87
C ARG A 54 -14.04 -6.27 -3.40
N VAL A 55 -13.88 -5.07 -2.86
CA VAL A 55 -14.37 -4.75 -1.52
C VAL A 55 -15.71 -4.04 -1.69
N ALA A 56 -16.79 -4.63 -1.18
CA ALA A 56 -18.10 -4.00 -1.21
C ALA A 56 -18.07 -2.69 -0.42
N ALA A 57 -18.94 -1.74 -0.80
CA ALA A 57 -18.97 -0.43 -0.15
C ALA A 57 -19.18 -0.53 1.36
N SER A 58 -20.05 -1.43 1.81
CA SER A 58 -20.28 -1.66 3.24
C SER A 58 -19.04 -2.21 3.95
N THR A 59 -18.31 -3.11 3.31
CA THR A 59 -17.07 -3.66 3.86
C THR A 59 -15.97 -2.61 3.87
N LEU A 60 -15.90 -1.78 2.84
CA LEU A 60 -14.95 -0.67 2.76
C LEU A 60 -15.17 0.33 3.90
N LEU A 61 -16.43 0.66 4.18
CA LEU A 61 -16.77 1.52 5.32
C LEU A 61 -16.37 0.87 6.65
N ALA A 62 -16.67 -0.41 6.83
CA ALA A 62 -16.27 -1.14 8.03
C ALA A 62 -14.75 -1.19 8.19
N ALA A 63 -14.02 -1.37 7.09
CA ALA A 63 -12.56 -1.36 7.10
C ALA A 63 -12.02 0.00 7.52
N ALA A 64 -12.57 1.09 6.99
CA ALA A 64 -12.19 2.45 7.36
C ALA A 64 -12.37 2.67 8.85
N GLN A 65 -13.50 2.24 9.41
CA GLN A 65 -13.78 2.36 10.84
C GLN A 65 -12.83 1.50 11.67
N ALA A 66 -12.64 0.24 11.30
CA ALA A 66 -11.75 -0.69 12.02
C ALA A 66 -10.30 -0.23 12.00
N LEU A 67 -9.87 0.37 10.92
CA LEU A 67 -8.49 0.84 10.71
C LEU A 67 -8.29 2.30 11.09
N ARG A 68 -9.32 2.95 11.60
CA ARG A 68 -9.32 4.36 12.03
C ARG A 68 -8.78 5.28 10.95
N THR A 69 -9.33 5.12 9.76
CA THR A 69 -8.99 5.95 8.60
C THR A 69 -10.27 6.31 7.84
N SER A 70 -10.13 6.93 6.68
CA SER A 70 -11.25 7.31 5.84
C SER A 70 -11.33 6.40 4.61
N ILE A 71 -12.52 6.31 4.01
CA ILE A 71 -12.68 5.66 2.71
C ILE A 71 -11.81 6.36 1.66
N GLY A 72 -11.76 7.70 1.69
CA GLY A 72 -10.92 8.47 0.77
C GLY A 72 -9.47 8.08 0.84
N TRP A 73 -8.94 7.85 2.03
CA TRP A 73 -7.56 7.36 2.16
C TRP A 73 -7.40 5.95 1.60
N LEU A 74 -8.34 5.05 1.89
CA LEU A 74 -8.26 3.67 1.41
C LEU A 74 -8.31 3.58 -0.12
N VAL A 75 -9.07 4.45 -0.78
CA VAL A 75 -9.16 4.46 -2.25
C VAL A 75 -8.07 5.31 -2.91
N GLY A 76 -7.21 5.95 -2.12
CA GLY A 76 -6.09 6.72 -2.65
C GLY A 76 -6.41 8.16 -3.02
N GLU A 77 -7.58 8.67 -2.65
CA GLU A 77 -7.97 10.05 -2.96
C GLU A 77 -7.49 11.05 -1.91
N GLU A 78 -7.31 10.59 -0.67
CA GLU A 78 -6.82 11.45 0.41
C GLU A 78 -5.46 10.99 0.87
N THR A 79 -4.57 11.94 1.13
CA THR A 79 -3.38 11.68 1.92
C THR A 79 -3.82 11.53 3.37
N SER A 80 -3.10 10.74 4.16
CA SER A 80 -3.49 10.47 5.55
C SER A 80 -3.41 11.71 6.45
N GLY A 81 -2.92 12.83 5.94
CA GLY A 81 -2.66 14.03 6.73
C GLY A 81 -1.53 13.88 7.72
N ARG A 82 -0.78 12.79 7.67
CA ARG A 82 0.40 12.57 8.49
C ARG A 82 1.62 13.17 7.81
N GLU A 83 2.46 13.83 8.60
CA GLU A 83 3.73 14.37 8.13
C GLU A 83 4.57 13.32 7.40
N ASP A 84 4.56 12.06 7.89
CA ASP A 84 5.32 10.96 7.32
C ASP A 84 4.95 10.68 5.86
N ASP A 85 3.66 10.70 5.53
CA ASP A 85 3.19 10.45 4.16
C ASP A 85 3.54 11.60 3.24
N GLU A 86 3.42 12.84 3.71
CA GLU A 86 3.83 14.02 2.94
C GLU A 86 5.33 13.99 2.66
N ASP A 87 6.13 13.60 3.66
CA ASP A 87 7.59 13.48 3.53
C ASP A 87 7.97 12.42 2.49
N VAL A 88 7.27 11.29 2.46
CA VAL A 88 7.48 10.26 1.44
C VAL A 88 7.18 10.80 0.04
N PHE A 89 6.04 11.49 -0.13
CA PHE A 89 5.68 12.05 -1.43
C PHE A 89 6.67 13.13 -1.88
N ARG A 90 7.13 13.98 -0.97
CA ARG A 90 8.17 14.98 -1.28
C ARG A 90 9.48 14.31 -1.69
N ALA A 91 9.87 13.26 -0.98
CA ALA A 91 11.08 12.50 -1.30
C ALA A 91 10.98 11.88 -2.70
N LEU A 92 9.82 11.30 -3.05
CA LEU A 92 9.60 10.71 -4.38
C LEU A 92 9.52 11.74 -5.49
N ALA A 93 9.18 12.99 -5.17
CA ALA A 93 9.15 14.08 -6.16
C ALA A 93 10.54 14.56 -6.55
N ARG A 94 11.57 14.21 -5.80
CA ARG A 94 12.96 14.57 -6.11
C ARG A 94 13.38 13.96 -7.44
N PRO A 95 14.05 14.72 -8.33
CA PRO A 95 14.53 14.15 -9.60
C PRO A 95 15.40 12.91 -9.36
N GLY A 96 15.09 11.82 -10.06
CA GLY A 96 15.79 10.54 -9.95
C GLY A 96 15.27 9.58 -8.89
N ALA A 97 14.50 10.05 -7.91
CA ALA A 97 14.02 9.20 -6.81
C ALA A 97 13.10 8.08 -7.30
N LEU A 98 12.13 8.41 -8.14
CA LEU A 98 11.20 7.43 -8.69
C LEU A 98 11.92 6.42 -9.58
N GLU A 99 12.86 6.89 -10.39
CA GLU A 99 13.66 6.04 -11.28
C GLU A 99 14.50 5.04 -10.47
N VAL A 100 15.12 5.50 -9.37
CA VAL A 100 15.87 4.61 -8.47
C VAL A 100 14.94 3.56 -7.85
N LEU A 101 13.75 3.97 -7.40
CA LEU A 101 12.77 3.06 -6.82
C LEU A 101 12.33 2.01 -7.84
N GLN A 102 12.04 2.43 -9.06
CA GLN A 102 11.64 1.52 -10.14
C GLN A 102 12.77 0.55 -10.49
N ALA A 103 14.00 1.03 -10.59
CA ALA A 103 15.16 0.20 -10.87
C ALA A 103 15.41 -0.80 -9.73
N PHE A 104 15.31 -0.36 -8.49
CA PHE A 104 15.45 -1.22 -7.32
C PHE A 104 14.42 -2.35 -7.35
N ASN A 105 13.16 -2.02 -7.62
CA ASN A 105 12.08 -3.01 -7.67
C ASN A 105 12.22 -3.98 -8.85
N ALA A 106 12.91 -3.59 -9.90
CA ALA A 106 13.14 -4.43 -11.08
C ALA A 106 14.29 -5.44 -10.88
N ILE A 107 15.11 -5.27 -9.84
CA ILE A 107 16.20 -6.20 -9.54
C ILE A 107 15.63 -7.49 -8.94
N PRO A 108 15.79 -8.66 -9.62
CA PRO A 108 15.18 -9.90 -9.14
C PRO A 108 15.89 -10.52 -7.94
N ASP A 109 17.21 -10.33 -7.82
CA ASP A 109 18.00 -10.94 -6.75
C ASP A 109 17.97 -10.08 -5.48
N PRO A 110 17.47 -10.63 -4.35
CA PRO A 110 17.44 -9.90 -3.07
C PRO A 110 18.84 -9.47 -2.59
N ARG A 111 19.88 -10.23 -2.90
CA ARG A 111 21.24 -9.89 -2.51
C ARG A 111 21.74 -8.63 -3.20
N THR A 112 21.40 -8.50 -4.48
CA THR A 112 21.75 -7.31 -5.27
C THR A 112 21.02 -6.09 -4.73
N ARG A 113 19.73 -6.22 -4.39
CA ARG A 113 18.98 -5.13 -3.77
C ARG A 113 19.58 -4.70 -2.45
N THR A 114 20.00 -5.65 -1.61
CA THR A 114 20.65 -5.36 -0.33
C THR A 114 21.97 -4.62 -0.53
N ALA A 115 22.77 -5.04 -1.51
CA ALA A 115 24.04 -4.39 -1.84
C ALA A 115 23.81 -2.96 -2.34
N LEU A 116 22.82 -2.74 -3.19
CA LEU A 116 22.48 -1.41 -3.68
C LEU A 116 22.05 -0.48 -2.55
N LEU A 117 21.23 -0.98 -1.63
CA LEU A 117 20.79 -0.20 -0.48
C LEU A 117 21.96 0.17 0.43
N ALA A 118 22.88 -0.75 0.67
CA ALA A 118 24.08 -0.49 1.46
C ALA A 118 24.95 0.59 0.83
N LEU A 119 25.15 0.51 -0.48
CA LEU A 119 25.91 1.51 -1.22
C LEU A 119 25.24 2.90 -1.14
N ALA A 120 23.93 2.94 -1.34
CA ALA A 120 23.18 4.20 -1.26
C ALA A 120 23.30 4.84 0.13
N ARG A 121 23.24 4.05 1.18
CA ARG A 121 23.41 4.52 2.56
C ARG A 121 24.81 5.08 2.81
N GLU A 122 25.84 4.41 2.31
CA GLU A 122 27.21 4.89 2.43
C GLU A 122 27.41 6.21 1.69
N MET A 123 26.87 6.33 0.49
CA MET A 123 26.95 7.56 -0.29
C MET A 123 26.24 8.70 0.43
N ALA A 124 25.09 8.44 1.03
CA ALA A 124 24.34 9.44 1.79
C ALA A 124 25.11 9.90 3.03
N ALA A 125 25.77 8.99 3.72
CA ALA A 125 26.55 9.30 4.91
C ALA A 125 27.86 10.05 4.59
N GLY A 126 28.41 9.83 3.42
CA GLY A 126 29.65 10.49 2.96
C GLY A 126 29.47 11.87 2.35
N ALA A 127 28.21 12.28 2.19
CA ALA A 127 27.91 13.57 1.52
C ALA A 127 28.03 14.77 2.45
#